data_2efd250d59aa31eb658ef2a5db6dff9e
#
_entry.id   2efd250d59aa31eb658ef2a5db6dff9e
#
_cell.length_a   1.000
_cell.length_b   1.000
_cell.length_c   1.000
_cell.angle_alpha   90.00
_cell.angle_beta   90.00
_cell.angle_gamma   90.00
#
_symmetry.space_group_name_H-M   'P 1'
#
loop_
_entity.id
_entity.type
_entity.pdbx_description
1 polymer ?
#
loop_
_entity_poly.entity_id
_entity_poly.type
_entity_poly.pdbx_seq_one_letter_code
_entity_poly.pdbx_strand_id
1 'polypeptide(L)'
;MVYKYKYRLGLVSNYLVNLNLSDVIKSYFNGRTILVTGGAGAIGSNLVIALSDLVGDNGKIIVLDNLSAIKGDNPIDLPPLSNMMFVNGDIRSDIDLKRVFREKPSIVYHLAAFFANQNSVDYPENSADVDIKGIIKILDLAQFTNIERFIYASSGCSIYGSYGKMPLKEDFISMHLTTPYQINKMAGEMYCNFYHHHYGLNTVNCRFFNSFGPGEVPGQYRNVIPNFVYWSMLKKSLPLTGTGNETRDFTYVLDLVQGLIKAAYYKDAIGQAFNLASGKETKIKDMIKMVNKATGNKTKITKYPARKWDTKKRLLASIDLARNLIDYDPIINFNDGLQANMEWFKTNWKKIQFAADFPVGMSSAVRKK
;
A
#
# COMPACT_ATOMS: atom_id res chain seq x y z
N MET A 1 5.18 -4.43 27.08
CA MET A 1 4.47 -4.00 25.85
C MET A 1 5.34 -4.11 24.59
N VAL A 2 6.64 -3.84 24.64
CA VAL A 2 7.60 -3.86 23.51
C VAL A 2 7.72 -5.25 22.84
N TYR A 3 7.66 -6.36 23.57
CA TYR A 3 7.77 -7.71 23.01
C TYR A 3 6.75 -8.06 21.92
N LYS A 4 5.58 -7.43 21.95
CA LYS A 4 4.48 -7.67 21.01
C LYS A 4 4.79 -7.22 19.57
N TYR A 5 5.62 -6.20 19.41
CA TYR A 5 5.97 -5.58 18.12
C TYR A 5 7.40 -5.89 17.66
N LYS A 6 8.17 -6.62 18.50
CA LYS A 6 9.60 -6.86 18.30
C LYS A 6 9.95 -7.38 16.90
N TYR A 7 9.16 -8.34 16.40
CA TYR A 7 9.40 -8.92 15.08
C TYR A 7 9.34 -7.87 13.98
N ARG A 8 8.30 -7.05 13.96
CA ARG A 8 8.08 -6.08 12.89
C ARG A 8 9.04 -4.89 12.98
N LEU A 9 9.30 -4.40 14.18
CA LEU A 9 10.31 -3.36 14.40
C LEU A 9 11.69 -3.83 13.93
N GLY A 10 12.10 -5.05 14.32
CA GLY A 10 13.35 -5.64 13.87
C GLY A 10 13.42 -5.85 12.35
N LEU A 11 12.31 -6.26 11.73
CA LEU A 11 12.25 -6.45 10.29
C LEU A 11 12.46 -5.13 9.52
N VAL A 12 11.80 -4.05 9.93
CA VAL A 12 11.94 -2.73 9.31
C VAL A 12 13.34 -2.16 9.56
N SER A 13 13.83 -2.23 10.78
CA SER A 13 15.19 -1.77 11.13
C SER A 13 16.27 -2.50 10.32
N ASN A 14 16.21 -3.83 10.26
CA ASN A 14 17.14 -4.62 9.45
C ASN A 14 17.06 -4.26 7.95
N TYR A 15 15.85 -4.01 7.44
CA TYR A 15 15.68 -3.57 6.06
C TYR A 15 16.35 -2.22 5.81
N LEU A 16 16.18 -1.24 6.70
CA LEU A 16 16.80 0.09 6.58
C LEU A 16 18.33 0.01 6.65
N VAL A 17 18.88 -0.87 7.51
CA VAL A 17 20.33 -1.13 7.57
C VAL A 17 20.82 -1.70 6.23
N ASN A 18 20.13 -2.71 5.68
CA ASN A 18 20.51 -3.33 4.41
C ASN A 18 20.34 -2.38 3.22
N LEU A 19 19.36 -1.48 3.28
CA LEU A 19 19.13 -0.46 2.26
C LEU A 19 20.29 0.56 2.21
N ASN A 20 21.03 0.70 3.30
CA ASN A 20 22.20 1.58 3.42
C ASN A 20 21.96 3.00 2.87
N LEU A 21 20.87 3.62 3.32
CA LEU A 21 20.58 5.01 2.94
C LEU A 21 21.75 5.92 3.26
N SER A 22 22.08 6.82 2.33
CA SER A 22 23.13 7.81 2.55
C SER A 22 22.82 8.71 3.74
N ASP A 23 23.87 9.23 4.38
CA ASP A 23 23.71 10.13 5.54
C ASP A 23 22.97 11.42 5.15
N VAL A 24 23.04 11.83 3.90
CA VAL A 24 22.29 12.99 3.37
C VAL A 24 20.79 12.71 3.39
N ILE A 25 20.35 11.50 2.97
CA ILE A 25 18.93 11.12 3.04
C ILE A 25 18.47 11.04 4.50
N LYS A 26 19.25 10.42 5.39
CA LYS A 26 18.94 10.36 6.83
C LYS A 26 18.82 11.75 7.44
N SER A 27 19.76 12.64 7.14
CA SER A 27 19.76 14.02 7.61
C SER A 27 18.58 14.82 7.09
N TYR A 28 18.11 14.54 5.86
CA TYR A 28 16.90 15.17 5.30
C TYR A 28 15.66 14.90 6.15
N PHE A 29 15.50 13.70 6.69
CA PHE A 29 14.33 13.35 7.51
C PHE A 29 14.47 13.77 8.97
N ASN A 30 15.67 13.88 9.50
CA ASN A 30 15.91 14.14 10.91
C ASN A 30 15.22 15.43 11.40
N GLY A 31 14.48 15.34 12.50
CA GLY A 31 13.75 16.46 13.12
C GLY A 31 12.48 16.91 12.39
N ARG A 32 12.09 16.27 11.26
CA ARG A 32 10.91 16.68 10.49
C ARG A 32 9.60 16.24 11.12
N THR A 33 8.55 17.01 10.86
CA THR A 33 7.17 16.60 11.12
C THR A 33 6.55 16.07 9.82
N ILE A 34 6.06 14.83 9.86
CA ILE A 34 5.56 14.11 8.68
C ILE A 34 4.13 13.63 8.94
N LEU A 35 3.21 13.90 8.01
CA LEU A 35 1.85 13.36 8.04
C LEU A 35 1.75 12.11 7.15
N VAL A 36 1.20 11.03 7.71
CA VAL A 36 0.87 9.81 6.98
C VAL A 36 -0.63 9.53 7.16
N THR A 37 -1.41 9.75 6.11
CA THR A 37 -2.82 9.33 6.09
C THR A 37 -2.92 7.87 5.68
N GLY A 38 -3.82 7.09 6.28
CA GLY A 38 -3.85 5.64 6.11
C GLY A 38 -2.64 4.94 6.78
N GLY A 39 -2.05 5.60 7.80
CA GLY A 39 -0.83 5.13 8.44
C GLY A 39 -1.00 3.89 9.33
N ALA A 40 -2.22 3.48 9.65
CA ALA A 40 -2.51 2.22 10.33
C ALA A 40 -2.75 1.05 9.34
N GLY A 41 -2.81 1.33 8.04
CA GLY A 41 -2.98 0.34 6.98
C GLY A 41 -1.73 -0.51 6.71
N ALA A 42 -1.84 -1.45 5.76
CA ALA A 42 -0.78 -2.41 5.44
C ALA A 42 0.54 -1.75 5.02
N ILE A 43 0.51 -0.80 4.10
CA ILE A 43 1.70 -0.07 3.65
C ILE A 43 2.06 1.02 4.65
N GLY A 44 1.07 1.82 5.05
CA GLY A 44 1.27 2.98 5.92
C GLY A 44 1.94 2.66 7.24
N SER A 45 1.57 1.56 7.89
CA SER A 45 2.17 1.16 9.16
C SER A 45 3.65 0.73 9.06
N ASN A 46 4.06 0.16 7.93
CA ASN A 46 5.49 -0.11 7.67
C ASN A 46 6.24 1.19 7.40
N LEU A 47 5.64 2.11 6.64
CA LEU A 47 6.21 3.43 6.39
C LEU A 47 6.35 4.23 7.69
N VAL A 48 5.33 4.24 8.56
CA VAL A 48 5.36 4.93 9.86
C VAL A 48 6.51 4.43 10.73
N ILE A 49 6.73 3.11 10.81
CA ILE A 49 7.85 2.53 11.56
C ILE A 49 9.19 3.00 10.97
N ALA A 50 9.36 2.95 9.66
CA ALA A 50 10.59 3.37 9.00
C ALA A 50 10.85 4.88 9.16
N LEU A 51 9.84 5.71 9.00
CA LEU A 51 9.94 7.16 9.18
C LEU A 51 10.23 7.55 10.63
N SER A 52 9.66 6.83 11.61
CA SER A 52 9.92 7.06 13.04
C SER A 52 11.42 6.91 13.36
N ASP A 53 12.08 5.92 12.77
CA ASP A 53 13.52 5.74 12.89
C ASP A 53 14.31 6.91 12.23
N LEU A 54 13.88 7.32 11.03
CA LEU A 54 14.56 8.36 10.26
C LEU A 54 14.41 9.77 10.82
N VAL A 55 13.23 10.13 11.38
CA VAL A 55 13.04 11.47 11.94
C VAL A 55 13.69 11.64 13.31
N GLY A 56 14.01 10.55 14.00
CA GLY A 56 14.63 10.55 15.32
C GLY A 56 13.77 11.15 16.41
N ASP A 57 14.37 11.36 17.58
CA ASP A 57 13.64 11.84 18.78
C ASP A 57 13.12 13.28 18.67
N ASN A 58 13.77 14.10 17.84
CA ASN A 58 13.41 15.49 17.61
C ASN A 58 12.33 15.68 16.52
N GLY A 59 11.98 14.61 15.80
CA GLY A 59 10.97 14.63 14.76
C GLY A 59 9.61 14.15 15.24
N LYS A 60 8.60 14.24 14.37
CA LYS A 60 7.23 13.80 14.68
C LYS A 60 6.59 13.11 13.48
N ILE A 61 5.97 11.96 13.72
CA ILE A 61 5.08 11.30 12.76
C ILE A 61 3.64 11.47 13.20
N ILE A 62 2.83 12.07 12.34
CA ILE A 62 1.38 12.21 12.54
C ILE A 62 0.71 11.14 11.69
N VAL A 63 -0.05 10.26 12.33
CA VAL A 63 -0.84 9.23 11.67
C VAL A 63 -2.31 9.64 11.73
N LEU A 64 -2.93 9.83 10.56
CA LEU A 64 -4.37 10.01 10.43
C LEU A 64 -4.99 8.76 9.81
N ASP A 65 -5.82 8.04 10.54
CA ASP A 65 -6.48 6.82 10.08
C ASP A 65 -7.81 6.64 10.82
N ASN A 66 -8.87 6.27 10.10
CA ASN A 66 -10.19 6.02 10.69
C ASN A 66 -10.42 4.54 11.05
N LEU A 67 -9.39 3.71 10.88
CA LEU A 67 -9.39 2.27 11.17
C LEU A 67 -10.46 1.45 10.42
N SER A 68 -11.10 2.03 9.40
CA SER A 68 -12.17 1.36 8.62
C SER A 68 -11.71 0.10 7.89
N ALA A 69 -10.39 -0.05 7.73
CA ALA A 69 -9.79 -1.18 7.03
C ALA A 69 -9.59 -2.42 7.91
N ILE A 70 -9.81 -2.33 9.21
CA ILE A 70 -9.63 -3.40 10.20
C ILE A 70 -10.86 -3.55 11.07
N LYS A 71 -11.08 -4.76 11.56
CA LYS A 71 -12.14 -5.03 12.52
C LYS A 71 -11.67 -4.65 13.94
N GLY A 72 -12.42 -3.82 14.62
CA GLY A 72 -12.10 -3.31 15.96
C GLY A 72 -11.35 -1.98 15.94
N ASP A 73 -11.26 -1.35 17.12
CA ASP A 73 -10.79 0.04 17.27
C ASP A 73 -9.27 0.17 17.40
N ASN A 74 -8.52 -0.95 17.42
CA ASN A 74 -7.07 -0.94 17.56
C ASN A 74 -6.39 -1.36 16.27
N PRO A 75 -5.44 -0.54 15.75
CA PRO A 75 -4.63 -0.93 14.61
C PRO A 75 -3.85 -2.20 14.92
N ILE A 76 -3.94 -3.18 14.01
CA ILE A 76 -3.17 -4.41 14.17
C ILE A 76 -1.71 -4.08 13.90
N ASP A 77 -0.89 -4.32 14.90
CA ASP A 77 0.56 -4.29 14.77
C ASP A 77 1.17 -2.91 14.42
N LEU A 78 0.49 -1.80 14.68
CA LEU A 78 1.12 -0.49 14.73
C LEU A 78 1.70 -0.27 16.15
N PRO A 79 3.04 -0.23 16.30
CA PRO A 79 3.65 -0.03 17.62
C PRO A 79 3.41 1.38 18.15
N PRO A 80 3.30 1.55 19.47
CA PRO A 80 3.36 2.88 20.08
C PRO A 80 4.80 3.40 20.02
N LEU A 81 5.06 4.32 19.09
CA LEU A 81 6.36 4.97 18.90
C LEU A 81 6.38 6.27 19.67
N SER A 82 7.51 6.63 20.31
CA SER A 82 7.66 7.80 21.18
C SER A 82 7.43 9.12 20.44
N ASN A 83 7.79 9.17 19.16
CA ASN A 83 7.66 10.33 18.28
C ASN A 83 6.41 10.30 17.38
N MET A 84 5.43 9.42 17.67
CA MET A 84 4.20 9.27 16.89
C MET A 84 2.98 9.87 17.60
N MET A 85 2.24 10.71 16.86
CA MET A 85 0.91 11.17 17.22
C MET A 85 -0.13 10.42 16.38
N PHE A 86 -0.96 9.59 17.01
CA PHE A 86 -2.06 8.91 16.32
C PHE A 86 -3.36 9.71 16.45
N VAL A 87 -4.00 9.99 15.34
CA VAL A 87 -5.31 10.64 15.25
C VAL A 87 -6.29 9.65 14.61
N ASN A 88 -7.22 9.13 15.41
CA ASN A 88 -8.36 8.40 14.87
C ASN A 88 -9.31 9.43 14.24
N GLY A 89 -9.30 9.50 12.90
CA GLY A 89 -10.04 10.52 12.17
C GLY A 89 -10.11 10.20 10.67
N ASP A 90 -10.95 10.96 9.98
CA ASP A 90 -11.30 10.73 8.58
C ASP A 90 -10.75 11.84 7.67
N ILE A 91 -10.18 11.49 6.53
CA ILE A 91 -9.67 12.44 5.53
C ILE A 91 -10.79 13.30 4.89
N ARG A 92 -12.05 12.95 5.09
CA ARG A 92 -13.22 13.73 4.65
C ARG A 92 -13.63 14.78 5.67
N SER A 93 -13.15 14.68 6.92
CA SER A 93 -13.49 15.57 8.04
C SER A 93 -12.57 16.79 8.06
N ASP A 94 -13.15 17.98 7.88
CA ASP A 94 -12.38 19.24 7.96
C ASP A 94 -11.78 19.45 9.36
N ILE A 95 -12.46 18.97 10.41
CA ILE A 95 -11.98 19.07 11.80
C ILE A 95 -10.72 18.22 11.97
N ASP A 96 -10.74 16.97 11.51
CA ASP A 96 -9.61 16.06 11.64
C ASP A 96 -8.42 16.53 10.80
N LEU A 97 -8.67 16.95 9.57
CA LEU A 97 -7.64 17.52 8.70
C LEU A 97 -7.02 18.77 9.30
N LYS A 98 -7.82 19.74 9.77
CA LYS A 98 -7.31 20.94 10.43
C LYS A 98 -6.50 20.60 11.69
N ARG A 99 -6.90 19.55 12.43
CA ARG A 99 -6.15 19.08 13.60
C ARG A 99 -4.75 18.60 13.23
N VAL A 100 -4.60 17.77 12.19
CA VAL A 100 -3.30 17.25 11.79
C VAL A 100 -2.42 18.28 11.11
N PHE A 101 -3.00 19.22 10.34
CA PHE A 101 -2.25 20.30 9.69
C PHE A 101 -1.79 21.42 10.66
N ARG A 102 -2.43 21.56 11.84
CA ARG A 102 -1.92 22.44 12.92
C ARG A 102 -0.54 22.03 13.42
N GLU A 103 -0.16 20.77 13.28
CA GLU A 103 1.17 20.26 13.61
C GLU A 103 2.25 20.65 12.59
N LYS A 104 1.88 21.39 11.54
CA LYS A 104 2.74 21.90 10.47
C LYS A 104 3.63 20.83 9.82
N PRO A 105 3.06 19.75 9.27
CA PRO A 105 3.86 18.76 8.59
C PRO A 105 4.58 19.39 7.39
N SER A 106 5.85 19.03 7.20
CA SER A 106 6.63 19.45 6.01
C SER A 106 6.50 18.44 4.86
N ILE A 107 6.17 17.18 5.18
CA ILE A 107 5.98 16.11 4.20
C ILE A 107 4.62 15.44 4.47
N VAL A 108 3.86 15.18 3.41
CA VAL A 108 2.60 14.44 3.48
C VAL A 108 2.68 13.20 2.62
N TYR A 109 2.45 12.02 3.22
CA TYR A 109 2.20 10.77 2.53
C TYR A 109 0.72 10.46 2.56
N HIS A 110 0.05 10.56 1.41
CA HIS A 110 -1.37 10.27 1.31
C HIS A 110 -1.60 8.85 0.82
N LEU A 111 -1.78 7.92 1.79
CA LEU A 111 -2.02 6.50 1.55
C LEU A 111 -3.45 6.08 1.89
N ALA A 112 -4.22 6.92 2.58
CA ALA A 112 -5.63 6.64 2.87
C ALA A 112 -6.43 6.46 1.58
N ALA A 113 -7.21 5.38 1.51
CA ALA A 113 -8.05 5.07 0.35
C ALA A 113 -9.15 4.06 0.71
N PHE A 114 -10.24 4.07 -0.04
CA PHE A 114 -11.26 3.03 0.01
C PHE A 114 -10.83 1.83 -0.85
N PHE A 115 -9.98 1.01 -0.28
CA PHE A 115 -9.35 -0.12 -0.97
C PHE A 115 -10.32 -1.29 -1.10
N ALA A 116 -10.47 -2.03 -2.17
CA ALA A 116 -9.86 -1.95 -3.50
C ALA A 116 -10.93 -2.16 -4.60
N ASN A 117 -10.56 -2.77 -5.74
CA ASN A 117 -11.45 -2.91 -6.91
C ASN A 117 -12.84 -3.45 -6.57
N GLN A 118 -12.98 -4.62 -5.92
CA GLN A 118 -14.28 -5.20 -5.62
C GLN A 118 -15.08 -4.36 -4.60
N ASN A 119 -14.42 -3.80 -3.60
CA ASN A 119 -15.06 -2.93 -2.62
C ASN A 119 -15.69 -1.70 -3.30
N SER A 120 -14.96 -1.10 -4.25
CA SER A 120 -15.43 0.04 -5.03
C SER A 120 -16.60 -0.31 -5.97
N VAL A 121 -16.65 -1.54 -6.50
CA VAL A 121 -17.78 -2.03 -7.31
C VAL A 121 -19.03 -2.20 -6.44
N ASP A 122 -18.85 -2.69 -5.23
CA ASP A 122 -19.95 -2.90 -4.29
C ASP A 122 -20.47 -1.58 -3.69
N TYR A 123 -19.58 -0.59 -3.49
CA TYR A 123 -19.87 0.69 -2.85
C TYR A 123 -19.22 1.86 -3.61
N PRO A 124 -19.72 2.18 -4.84
CA PRO A 124 -19.07 3.16 -5.72
C PRO A 124 -19.07 4.59 -5.16
N GLU A 125 -20.17 5.01 -4.51
CA GLU A 125 -20.27 6.34 -3.89
C GLU A 125 -19.28 6.51 -2.74
N ASN A 126 -19.18 5.51 -1.84
CA ASN A 126 -18.20 5.54 -0.75
C ASN A 126 -16.76 5.61 -1.28
N SER A 127 -16.49 4.88 -2.38
CA SER A 127 -15.18 4.91 -3.01
C SER A 127 -14.86 6.31 -3.56
N ALA A 128 -15.80 6.95 -4.26
CA ALA A 128 -15.60 8.31 -4.79
C ALA A 128 -15.49 9.35 -3.65
N ASP A 129 -16.29 9.21 -2.60
CA ASP A 129 -16.28 10.11 -1.46
C ASP A 129 -14.93 10.10 -0.72
N VAL A 130 -14.38 8.91 -0.47
CA VAL A 130 -13.07 8.77 0.19
C VAL A 130 -11.93 9.13 -0.75
N ASP A 131 -11.90 8.55 -1.96
CA ASP A 131 -10.71 8.59 -2.82
C ASP A 131 -10.60 9.91 -3.61
N ILE A 132 -11.73 10.57 -3.91
CA ILE A 132 -11.74 11.83 -4.67
C ILE A 132 -11.91 13.04 -3.76
N LYS A 133 -13.02 13.10 -2.97
CA LYS A 133 -13.22 14.25 -2.08
C LYS A 133 -12.11 14.32 -1.01
N GLY A 134 -11.70 13.16 -0.47
CA GLY A 134 -10.63 13.11 0.52
C GLY A 134 -9.32 13.71 0.02
N ILE A 135 -8.86 13.31 -1.18
CA ILE A 135 -7.61 13.85 -1.74
C ILE A 135 -7.72 15.36 -2.04
N ILE A 136 -8.85 15.83 -2.58
CA ILE A 136 -9.05 17.26 -2.85
C ILE A 136 -8.91 18.07 -1.56
N LYS A 137 -9.58 17.66 -0.48
CA LYS A 137 -9.51 18.34 0.83
C LYS A 137 -8.09 18.42 1.39
N ILE A 138 -7.31 17.35 1.24
CA ILE A 138 -5.92 17.33 1.72
C ILE A 138 -5.04 18.23 0.86
N LEU A 139 -5.20 18.20 -0.47
CA LEU A 139 -4.45 19.05 -1.40
C LEU A 139 -4.78 20.52 -1.16
N ASP A 140 -6.05 20.86 -0.92
CA ASP A 140 -6.48 22.23 -0.58
C ASP A 140 -5.79 22.75 0.69
N LEU A 141 -5.66 21.92 1.72
CA LEU A 141 -4.92 22.32 2.92
C LEU A 141 -3.42 22.37 2.69
N ALA A 142 -2.88 21.45 1.90
CA ALA A 142 -1.46 21.37 1.63
C ALA A 142 -0.95 22.63 0.87
N GLN A 143 -1.74 23.20 -0.06
CA GLN A 143 -1.34 24.40 -0.78
C GLN A 143 -1.22 25.66 0.09
N PHE A 144 -1.95 25.72 1.22
CA PHE A 144 -1.90 26.85 2.15
C PHE A 144 -0.89 26.65 3.29
N THR A 145 -0.15 25.56 3.26
CA THR A 145 0.86 25.22 4.26
C THR A 145 2.22 25.00 3.59
N ASN A 146 3.30 25.16 4.35
CA ASN A 146 4.65 25.00 3.79
C ASN A 146 5.00 23.50 3.61
N ILE A 147 4.23 22.80 2.77
CA ILE A 147 4.50 21.41 2.44
C ILE A 147 5.63 21.36 1.42
N GLU A 148 6.75 20.77 1.80
CA GLU A 148 7.91 20.59 0.90
C GLU A 148 7.69 19.44 -0.08
N ARG A 149 6.88 18.42 0.30
CA ARG A 149 6.59 17.25 -0.54
C ARG A 149 5.22 16.65 -0.22
N PHE A 150 4.44 16.41 -1.25
CA PHE A 150 3.18 15.67 -1.18
C PHE A 150 3.29 14.39 -2.00
N ILE A 151 3.28 13.22 -1.34
CA ILE A 151 3.42 11.93 -1.99
C ILE A 151 2.05 11.25 -2.03
N TYR A 152 1.56 10.97 -3.24
CA TYR A 152 0.30 10.28 -3.47
C TYR A 152 0.51 8.80 -3.77
N ALA A 153 -0.17 7.94 -3.03
CA ALA A 153 -0.25 6.51 -3.29
C ALA A 153 -1.23 6.21 -4.43
N SER A 154 -0.75 6.26 -5.64
CA SER A 154 -1.47 5.83 -6.83
C SER A 154 -1.37 4.30 -7.02
N SER A 155 -1.91 3.78 -8.10
CA SER A 155 -1.97 2.34 -8.36
C SER A 155 -1.68 1.98 -9.80
N GLY A 156 -0.49 1.43 -10.07
CA GLY A 156 -0.15 0.87 -11.37
C GLY A 156 -1.01 -0.33 -11.76
N CYS A 157 -1.49 -1.09 -10.76
CA CYS A 157 -2.47 -2.15 -11.01
C CYS A 157 -3.82 -1.61 -11.52
N SER A 158 -4.08 -0.32 -11.38
CA SER A 158 -5.36 0.32 -11.70
C SER A 158 -5.30 1.10 -13.00
N ILE A 159 -4.47 2.13 -13.07
CA ILE A 159 -4.52 3.15 -14.13
C ILE A 159 -4.12 2.65 -15.51
N TYR A 160 -3.37 1.56 -15.60
CA TYR A 160 -3.02 0.94 -16.88
C TYR A 160 -4.15 0.09 -17.48
N GLY A 161 -5.27 -0.08 -16.77
CA GLY A 161 -6.38 -0.90 -17.24
C GLY A 161 -5.98 -2.34 -17.53
N SER A 162 -6.64 -2.95 -18.54
CA SER A 162 -6.35 -4.32 -18.99
C SER A 162 -5.57 -4.36 -20.30
N TYR A 163 -5.30 -3.21 -20.89
CA TYR A 163 -4.63 -3.06 -22.17
C TYR A 163 -3.28 -2.37 -21.95
N GLY A 164 -2.27 -2.85 -22.62
CA GLY A 164 -0.95 -2.25 -22.59
C GLY A 164 0.12 -3.24 -23.02
N LYS A 165 1.25 -2.73 -23.48
CA LYS A 165 2.43 -3.54 -23.77
C LYS A 165 3.18 -3.79 -22.47
N MET A 166 3.68 -5.00 -22.29
CA MET A 166 4.50 -5.36 -21.13
C MET A 166 6.00 -5.17 -21.45
N PRO A 167 6.80 -4.68 -20.51
CA PRO A 167 6.39 -4.16 -19.21
C PRO A 167 5.60 -2.85 -19.33
N LEU A 168 4.72 -2.57 -18.34
CA LEU A 168 3.94 -1.34 -18.29
C LEU A 168 4.85 -0.16 -17.95
N LYS A 169 4.87 0.83 -18.86
CA LYS A 169 5.65 2.07 -18.71
C LYS A 169 4.73 3.24 -18.40
N GLU A 170 5.29 4.27 -17.82
CA GLU A 170 4.57 5.42 -17.30
C GLU A 170 4.01 6.36 -18.39
N ASP A 171 4.48 6.24 -19.60
CA ASP A 171 4.02 6.95 -20.81
C ASP A 171 2.65 6.45 -21.32
N PHE A 172 2.09 5.40 -20.71
CA PHE A 172 0.79 4.85 -21.02
C PHE A 172 -0.17 4.91 -19.84
N ILE A 173 -1.41 5.35 -20.08
CA ILE A 173 -2.56 5.21 -19.19
C ILE A 173 -3.76 4.74 -20.00
N SER A 174 -4.59 3.87 -19.41
CA SER A 174 -5.75 3.35 -20.11
C SER A 174 -6.97 4.24 -19.92
N MET A 175 -7.68 4.52 -21.01
CA MET A 175 -9.02 5.12 -20.96
C MET A 175 -10.12 4.07 -20.68
N HIS A 176 -9.79 2.78 -20.68
CA HIS A 176 -10.71 1.67 -20.45
C HIS A 176 -10.55 1.11 -19.04
N LEU A 177 -11.07 1.84 -18.05
CA LEU A 177 -11.07 1.44 -16.65
C LEU A 177 -12.39 0.75 -16.30
N THR A 178 -12.33 -0.31 -15.51
CA THR A 178 -13.47 -1.22 -15.29
C THR A 178 -14.02 -1.20 -13.86
N THR A 179 -13.40 -0.42 -12.96
CA THR A 179 -13.88 -0.28 -11.58
C THR A 179 -13.77 1.18 -11.11
N PRO A 180 -14.65 1.62 -10.19
CA PRO A 180 -14.56 2.96 -9.60
C PRO A 180 -13.20 3.24 -8.96
N TYR A 181 -12.60 2.27 -8.27
CA TYR A 181 -11.26 2.42 -7.68
C TYR A 181 -10.17 2.78 -8.71
N GLN A 182 -10.21 2.15 -9.90
CA GLN A 182 -9.28 2.47 -10.98
C GLN A 182 -9.45 3.92 -11.45
N ILE A 183 -10.71 4.35 -11.64
CA ILE A 183 -11.06 5.71 -12.05
C ILE A 183 -10.59 6.71 -10.98
N ASN A 184 -10.90 6.43 -9.71
CA ASN A 184 -10.55 7.33 -8.61
C ASN A 184 -9.04 7.49 -8.45
N LYS A 185 -8.25 6.41 -8.60
CA LYS A 185 -6.79 6.49 -8.52
C LYS A 185 -6.20 7.32 -9.67
N MET A 186 -6.74 7.20 -10.89
CA MET A 186 -6.36 8.05 -12.01
C MET A 186 -6.77 9.52 -11.76
N ALA A 187 -7.99 9.75 -11.30
CA ALA A 187 -8.45 11.11 -10.97
C ALA A 187 -7.56 11.75 -9.88
N GLY A 188 -7.15 10.97 -8.87
CA GLY A 188 -6.21 11.44 -7.84
C GLY A 188 -4.87 11.91 -8.40
N GLU A 189 -4.28 11.20 -9.38
CA GLU A 189 -3.08 11.68 -10.09
C GLU A 189 -3.34 12.98 -10.84
N MET A 190 -4.49 13.10 -11.51
CA MET A 190 -4.86 14.31 -12.25
C MET A 190 -5.03 15.52 -11.30
N TYR A 191 -5.61 15.33 -10.11
CA TYR A 191 -5.65 16.38 -9.09
C TYR A 191 -4.25 16.72 -8.58
N CYS A 192 -3.37 15.75 -8.29
CA CYS A 192 -1.98 16.04 -7.93
C CYS A 192 -1.27 16.88 -9.00
N ASN A 193 -1.44 16.54 -10.28
CA ASN A 193 -0.88 17.30 -11.40
C ASN A 193 -1.47 18.72 -11.47
N PHE A 194 -2.78 18.87 -11.28
CA PHE A 194 -3.43 20.18 -11.24
C PHE A 194 -2.84 21.06 -10.12
N TYR A 195 -2.75 20.54 -8.89
CA TYR A 195 -2.19 21.31 -7.77
C TYR A 195 -0.70 21.62 -7.96
N HIS A 196 0.04 20.73 -8.60
CA HIS A 196 1.43 20.98 -8.96
C HIS A 196 1.59 22.14 -9.94
N HIS A 197 0.88 22.09 -11.07
CA HIS A 197 1.02 23.07 -12.14
C HIS A 197 0.37 24.41 -11.80
N HIS A 198 -0.75 24.41 -11.10
CA HIS A 198 -1.52 25.63 -10.83
C HIS A 198 -1.07 26.34 -9.55
N TYR A 199 -0.76 25.58 -8.50
CA TYR A 199 -0.41 26.14 -7.19
C TYR A 199 1.05 25.92 -6.79
N GLY A 200 1.84 25.26 -7.60
CA GLY A 200 3.26 25.00 -7.31
C GLY A 200 3.51 23.99 -6.20
N LEU A 201 2.50 23.19 -5.81
CA LEU A 201 2.68 22.16 -4.80
C LEU A 201 3.58 21.02 -5.32
N ASN A 202 4.63 20.67 -4.60
CA ASN A 202 5.56 19.61 -4.98
C ASN A 202 4.94 18.22 -4.80
N THR A 203 4.11 17.81 -5.74
CA THR A 203 3.45 16.49 -5.74
C THR A 203 4.32 15.41 -6.39
N VAL A 204 4.17 14.17 -5.93
CA VAL A 204 4.79 12.96 -6.50
C VAL A 204 3.76 11.85 -6.52
N ASN A 205 3.56 11.20 -7.68
CA ASN A 205 2.59 10.12 -7.85
C ASN A 205 3.32 8.76 -7.88
N CYS A 206 3.17 7.96 -6.84
CA CYS A 206 3.78 6.64 -6.73
C CYS A 206 2.77 5.55 -7.12
N ARG A 207 2.98 4.88 -8.26
CA ARG A 207 2.11 3.84 -8.83
C ARG A 207 2.46 2.47 -8.27
N PHE A 208 1.74 2.00 -7.26
CA PHE A 208 2.01 0.73 -6.60
C PHE A 208 1.52 -0.47 -7.39
N PHE A 209 2.30 -1.57 -7.34
CA PHE A 209 1.92 -2.89 -7.86
C PHE A 209 1.78 -3.89 -6.71
N ASN A 210 0.72 -4.67 -6.70
CA ASN A 210 0.36 -5.79 -5.80
C ASN A 210 1.23 -5.92 -4.54
N SER A 211 1.15 -4.94 -3.66
CA SER A 211 1.87 -4.95 -2.38
C SER A 211 1.53 -6.21 -1.58
N PHE A 212 2.52 -6.78 -0.92
CA PHE A 212 2.34 -7.85 0.06
C PHE A 212 3.40 -7.77 1.16
N GLY A 213 3.08 -8.29 2.33
CA GLY A 213 4.03 -8.36 3.43
C GLY A 213 3.36 -8.17 4.79
N PRO A 214 4.16 -8.11 5.88
CA PRO A 214 3.68 -7.84 7.22
C PRO A 214 2.84 -6.58 7.31
N GLY A 215 1.74 -6.63 8.10
CA GLY A 215 0.81 -5.52 8.28
C GLY A 215 -0.49 -5.66 7.49
N GLU A 216 -0.55 -6.52 6.46
CA GLU A 216 -1.80 -6.77 5.73
C GLU A 216 -2.56 -7.96 6.30
N VAL A 217 -3.70 -7.68 6.93
CA VAL A 217 -4.59 -8.72 7.46
C VAL A 217 -5.48 -9.31 6.37
N PRO A 218 -5.89 -10.59 6.49
CA PRO A 218 -6.83 -11.20 5.57
C PRO A 218 -8.24 -10.63 5.74
N GLY A 219 -9.04 -10.67 4.68
CA GLY A 219 -10.42 -10.22 4.70
C GLY A 219 -11.06 -10.19 3.32
N GLN A 220 -12.37 -9.90 3.29
CA GLN A 220 -13.18 -9.94 2.08
C GLN A 220 -12.61 -9.09 0.94
N TYR A 221 -12.16 -7.87 1.24
CA TYR A 221 -11.68 -6.90 0.25
C TYR A 221 -10.15 -6.76 0.25
N ARG A 222 -9.44 -7.77 0.76
CA ARG A 222 -7.97 -7.78 0.84
C ARG A 222 -7.32 -8.48 -0.34
N ASN A 223 -6.01 -8.26 -0.47
CA ASN A 223 -5.21 -8.89 -1.51
C ASN A 223 -5.17 -10.43 -1.40
N VAL A 224 -4.74 -11.04 -2.47
CA VAL A 224 -4.73 -12.51 -2.60
C VAL A 224 -3.75 -13.17 -1.62
N ILE A 225 -2.58 -12.56 -1.38
CA ILE A 225 -1.52 -13.18 -0.56
C ILE A 225 -1.93 -13.33 0.91
N PRO A 226 -2.40 -12.29 1.65
CA PRO A 226 -2.82 -12.48 3.03
C PRO A 226 -3.98 -13.46 3.16
N ASN A 227 -4.93 -13.46 2.21
CA ASN A 227 -6.04 -14.41 2.21
C ASN A 227 -5.58 -15.85 2.00
N PHE A 228 -4.65 -16.07 1.08
CA PHE A 228 -4.14 -17.41 0.78
C PHE A 228 -3.25 -17.95 1.90
N VAL A 229 -2.41 -17.11 2.49
CA VAL A 229 -1.64 -17.48 3.68
C VAL A 229 -2.57 -17.89 4.82
N TYR A 230 -3.59 -17.07 5.10
CA TYR A 230 -4.56 -17.35 6.17
C TYR A 230 -5.29 -18.68 5.98
N TRP A 231 -5.89 -18.90 4.80
CA TRP A 231 -6.62 -20.16 4.53
C TRP A 231 -5.69 -21.36 4.46
N SER A 232 -4.49 -21.19 3.94
CA SER A 232 -3.51 -22.26 3.88
C SER A 232 -3.01 -22.66 5.27
N MET A 233 -2.81 -21.73 6.19
CA MET A 233 -2.51 -22.02 7.61
C MET A 233 -3.66 -22.74 8.30
N LEU A 234 -4.92 -22.46 7.95
CA LEU A 234 -6.10 -23.19 8.41
C LEU A 234 -6.31 -24.52 7.69
N LYS A 235 -5.40 -24.94 6.81
CA LYS A 235 -5.52 -26.17 5.99
C LYS A 235 -6.80 -26.21 5.14
N LYS A 236 -7.26 -25.03 4.68
CA LYS A 236 -8.41 -24.90 3.77
C LYS A 236 -7.94 -24.93 2.32
N SER A 237 -8.86 -25.32 1.42
CA SER A 237 -8.68 -25.21 -0.02
C SER A 237 -8.52 -23.75 -0.44
N LEU A 238 -7.57 -23.49 -1.36
CA LEU A 238 -7.38 -22.15 -1.90
C LEU A 238 -8.23 -21.94 -3.15
N PRO A 239 -9.00 -20.82 -3.24
CA PRO A 239 -9.82 -20.51 -4.40
C PRO A 239 -8.95 -19.95 -5.54
N LEU A 240 -8.96 -20.62 -6.68
CA LEU A 240 -8.35 -20.14 -7.91
C LEU A 240 -9.43 -19.61 -8.84
N THR A 241 -9.44 -18.30 -9.07
CA THR A 241 -10.28 -17.67 -10.10
C THR A 241 -9.51 -17.60 -11.43
N GLY A 242 -10.14 -18.05 -12.52
CA GLY A 242 -9.48 -18.10 -13.83
C GLY A 242 -8.63 -19.36 -14.03
N THR A 243 -7.57 -19.25 -14.81
CA THR A 243 -6.72 -20.37 -15.25
C THR A 243 -5.54 -20.65 -14.32
N GLY A 244 -5.10 -19.63 -13.57
CA GLY A 244 -3.88 -19.64 -12.78
C GLY A 244 -2.61 -19.35 -13.56
N ASN A 245 -2.71 -19.16 -14.88
CA ASN A 245 -1.60 -18.73 -15.73
C ASN A 245 -1.44 -17.21 -15.75
N GLU A 246 -2.44 -16.49 -15.24
CA GLU A 246 -2.37 -15.04 -15.05
C GLU A 246 -1.16 -14.70 -14.18
N THR A 247 -0.45 -13.63 -14.55
CA THR A 247 0.73 -13.18 -13.81
C THR A 247 0.45 -11.86 -13.09
N ARG A 248 1.17 -11.65 -11.99
CA ARG A 248 1.16 -10.39 -11.23
C ARG A 248 2.59 -10.05 -10.83
N ASP A 249 2.88 -8.75 -10.83
CA ASP A 249 4.06 -8.19 -10.20
C ASP A 249 3.76 -7.96 -8.72
N PHE A 250 4.27 -8.85 -7.88
CA PHE A 250 4.11 -8.76 -6.44
C PHE A 250 5.31 -8.04 -5.82
N THR A 251 5.04 -6.93 -5.16
CA THR A 251 6.07 -6.07 -4.57
C THR A 251 6.06 -6.19 -3.05
N TYR A 252 7.20 -6.50 -2.47
CA TYR A 252 7.31 -6.58 -1.02
C TYR A 252 7.13 -5.21 -0.39
N VAL A 253 6.40 -5.15 0.72
CA VAL A 253 5.95 -3.89 1.32
C VAL A 253 7.10 -2.95 1.71
N LEU A 254 8.25 -3.49 2.15
CA LEU A 254 9.39 -2.64 2.50
C LEU A 254 10.12 -2.08 1.27
N ASP A 255 10.06 -2.76 0.12
CA ASP A 255 10.54 -2.19 -1.13
C ASP A 255 9.67 -0.99 -1.57
N LEU A 256 8.34 -1.04 -1.33
CA LEU A 256 7.50 0.15 -1.52
C LEU A 256 7.88 1.27 -0.54
N VAL A 257 8.15 0.95 0.73
CA VAL A 257 8.61 1.92 1.74
C VAL A 257 9.92 2.58 1.30
N GLN A 258 10.86 1.82 0.74
CA GLN A 258 12.07 2.37 0.12
C GLN A 258 11.73 3.44 -0.92
N GLY A 259 10.86 3.08 -1.87
CA GLY A 259 10.45 4.00 -2.94
C GLY A 259 9.78 5.26 -2.39
N LEU A 260 8.93 5.14 -1.38
CA LEU A 260 8.27 6.27 -0.73
C LEU A 260 9.26 7.21 -0.01
N ILE A 261 10.23 6.66 0.72
CA ILE A 261 11.29 7.43 1.38
C ILE A 261 12.08 8.21 0.32
N LYS A 262 12.53 7.52 -0.74
CA LYS A 262 13.32 8.13 -1.81
C LYS A 262 12.50 9.17 -2.61
N ALA A 263 11.20 8.93 -2.87
CA ALA A 263 10.29 9.87 -3.53
C ALA A 263 10.15 11.21 -2.77
N ALA A 264 10.23 11.19 -1.45
CA ALA A 264 10.21 12.42 -0.66
C ALA A 264 11.51 13.21 -0.75
N TYR A 265 12.64 12.53 -0.85
CA TYR A 265 13.96 13.16 -0.84
C TYR A 265 14.37 13.70 -2.22
N TYR A 266 14.30 12.88 -3.28
CA TYR A 266 14.81 13.25 -4.60
C TYR A 266 13.98 14.35 -5.25
N LYS A 267 14.63 15.41 -5.72
CA LYS A 267 13.97 16.55 -6.39
C LYS A 267 13.41 16.17 -7.76
N ASP A 268 14.08 15.25 -8.46
CA ASP A 268 13.68 14.78 -9.79
C ASP A 268 12.34 14.02 -9.78
N ALA A 269 11.86 13.62 -8.59
CA ALA A 269 10.54 13.03 -8.40
C ALA A 269 9.39 14.04 -8.48
N ILE A 270 9.67 15.35 -8.32
CA ILE A 270 8.64 16.40 -8.26
C ILE A 270 7.89 16.49 -9.58
N GLY A 271 6.55 16.49 -9.52
CA GLY A 271 5.67 16.54 -10.68
C GLY A 271 5.64 15.23 -11.48
N GLN A 272 6.34 14.17 -11.04
CA GLN A 272 6.44 12.92 -11.77
C GLN A 272 5.47 11.85 -11.25
N ALA A 273 5.17 10.90 -12.14
CA ALA A 273 4.46 9.66 -11.82
C ALA A 273 5.35 8.48 -12.22
N PHE A 274 5.62 7.55 -11.30
CA PHE A 274 6.46 6.39 -11.58
C PHE A 274 6.03 5.12 -10.84
N ASN A 275 6.40 3.98 -11.42
CA ASN A 275 6.04 2.68 -10.89
C ASN A 275 6.95 2.29 -9.72
N LEU A 276 6.33 1.90 -8.61
CA LEU A 276 6.99 1.19 -7.52
C LEU A 276 6.52 -0.27 -7.52
N ALA A 277 7.39 -1.14 -8.01
CA ALA A 277 7.10 -2.54 -8.29
C ALA A 277 8.35 -3.40 -8.11
N SER A 278 8.21 -4.74 -8.18
CA SER A 278 9.37 -5.64 -8.17
C SER A 278 10.05 -5.76 -9.53
N GLY A 279 9.35 -5.43 -10.61
CA GLY A 279 9.81 -5.65 -11.99
C GLY A 279 9.87 -7.13 -12.39
N LYS A 280 9.17 -8.00 -11.65
CA LYS A 280 9.16 -9.46 -11.87
C LYS A 280 7.74 -10.02 -11.83
N GLU A 281 7.43 -10.91 -12.79
CA GLU A 281 6.13 -11.58 -12.84
C GLU A 281 6.14 -12.89 -12.07
N THR A 282 5.07 -13.13 -11.31
CA THR A 282 4.77 -14.42 -10.67
C THR A 282 3.43 -14.94 -11.16
N LYS A 283 3.36 -16.19 -11.63
CA LYS A 283 2.09 -16.84 -12.00
C LYS A 283 1.27 -17.14 -10.75
N ILE A 284 -0.03 -16.93 -10.81
CA ILE A 284 -0.94 -17.20 -9.69
C ILE A 284 -0.85 -18.65 -9.21
N LYS A 285 -0.77 -19.61 -10.13
CA LYS A 285 -0.61 -21.04 -9.77
C LYS A 285 0.70 -21.34 -9.04
N ASP A 286 1.79 -20.62 -9.38
CA ASP A 286 3.09 -20.82 -8.74
C ASP A 286 3.11 -20.16 -7.35
N MET A 287 2.50 -18.98 -7.21
CA MET A 287 2.28 -18.35 -5.91
C MET A 287 1.48 -19.28 -4.97
N ILE A 288 0.39 -19.92 -5.46
CA ILE A 288 -0.37 -20.90 -4.68
C ILE A 288 0.50 -22.06 -4.21
N LYS A 289 1.34 -22.63 -5.09
CA LYS A 289 2.26 -23.69 -4.72
C LYS A 289 3.25 -23.26 -3.63
N MET A 290 3.80 -22.03 -3.76
CA MET A 290 4.74 -21.48 -2.78
C MET A 290 4.07 -21.30 -1.42
N VAL A 291 2.86 -20.71 -1.37
CA VAL A 291 2.07 -20.55 -0.13
C VAL A 291 1.76 -21.91 0.50
N ASN A 292 1.28 -22.88 -0.27
CA ASN A 292 0.97 -24.21 0.22
C ASN A 292 2.21 -24.96 0.74
N LYS A 293 3.33 -24.87 0.03
CA LYS A 293 4.61 -25.44 0.47
C LYS A 293 5.05 -24.84 1.80
N ALA A 294 5.02 -23.51 1.90
CA ALA A 294 5.48 -22.76 3.06
C ALA A 294 4.61 -23.01 4.31
N THR A 295 3.32 -23.28 4.14
CA THR A 295 2.37 -23.60 5.24
C THR A 295 2.21 -25.09 5.51
N GLY A 296 2.77 -25.96 4.66
CA GLY A 296 2.53 -27.41 4.70
C GLY A 296 1.06 -27.78 4.40
N ASN A 297 0.34 -26.97 3.63
CA ASN A 297 -1.02 -27.25 3.21
C ASN A 297 -1.04 -28.19 2.00
N LYS A 298 -1.75 -29.33 2.13
CA LYS A 298 -1.88 -30.36 1.08
C LYS A 298 -3.26 -30.41 0.43
N THR A 299 -4.16 -29.43 0.75
CA THR A 299 -5.52 -29.42 0.22
C THR A 299 -5.53 -29.12 -1.28
N LYS A 300 -6.55 -29.65 -1.99
CA LYS A 300 -6.77 -29.39 -3.40
C LYS A 300 -7.18 -27.93 -3.61
N ILE A 301 -6.81 -27.36 -4.75
CA ILE A 301 -7.26 -26.02 -5.19
C ILE A 301 -8.70 -26.15 -5.69
N THR A 302 -9.56 -25.20 -5.27
CA THR A 302 -10.92 -25.09 -5.80
C THR A 302 -10.96 -24.05 -6.91
N LYS A 303 -11.38 -24.43 -8.12
CA LYS A 303 -11.46 -23.54 -9.27
C LYS A 303 -12.80 -22.81 -9.32
N TYR A 304 -12.75 -21.54 -9.67
CA TYR A 304 -13.90 -20.65 -9.87
C TYR A 304 -13.77 -19.89 -11.20
N PRO A 305 -14.89 -19.44 -11.79
CA PRO A 305 -14.87 -18.57 -12.96
C PRO A 305 -14.05 -17.29 -12.71
N ALA A 306 -13.46 -16.75 -13.77
CA ALA A 306 -12.77 -15.46 -13.70
C ALA A 306 -13.77 -14.34 -13.32
N ARG A 307 -13.31 -13.33 -12.60
CA ARG A 307 -14.12 -12.15 -12.25
C ARG A 307 -14.37 -11.31 -13.49
N LYS A 308 -15.57 -10.74 -13.63
CA LYS A 308 -15.93 -9.92 -14.81
C LYS A 308 -15.02 -8.70 -15.02
N TRP A 309 -14.56 -8.09 -13.94
CA TRP A 309 -13.73 -6.90 -13.99
C TRP A 309 -12.22 -7.21 -14.05
N ASP A 310 -11.78 -8.41 -13.66
CA ASP A 310 -10.36 -8.80 -13.68
C ASP A 310 -10.00 -9.50 -14.99
N THR A 311 -9.80 -8.70 -16.02
CA THR A 311 -9.49 -9.18 -17.37
C THR A 311 -7.99 -9.22 -17.67
N LYS A 312 -7.14 -8.87 -16.69
CA LYS A 312 -5.68 -8.79 -16.85
C LYS A 312 -5.04 -10.17 -16.91
N LYS A 313 -4.51 -10.54 -18.07
CA LYS A 313 -3.73 -11.77 -18.23
C LYS A 313 -2.33 -11.63 -17.65
N ARG A 314 -1.68 -10.48 -17.88
CA ARG A 314 -0.34 -10.18 -17.39
C ARG A 314 -0.34 -8.83 -16.66
N LEU A 315 0.52 -8.71 -15.67
CA LEU A 315 0.80 -7.46 -14.99
C LEU A 315 2.27 -7.44 -14.57
N LEU A 316 3.07 -6.68 -15.30
CA LEU A 316 4.51 -6.48 -15.11
C LEU A 316 4.82 -5.00 -15.28
N ALA A 317 5.44 -4.37 -14.29
CA ALA A 317 5.90 -2.98 -14.38
C ALA A 317 7.30 -2.86 -14.98
N SER A 318 7.57 -1.80 -15.77
CA SER A 318 8.91 -1.23 -15.84
C SER A 318 9.16 -0.40 -14.59
N ILE A 319 10.33 -0.53 -14.00
CA ILE A 319 10.81 0.28 -12.87
C ILE A 319 11.97 1.20 -13.27
N ASP A 320 12.25 1.30 -14.56
CA ASP A 320 13.39 2.05 -15.09
C ASP A 320 13.29 3.55 -14.75
N LEU A 321 12.08 4.13 -14.82
CA LEU A 321 11.87 5.54 -14.49
C LEU A 321 12.13 5.79 -13.00
N ALA A 322 11.62 4.95 -12.11
CA ALA A 322 11.87 5.07 -10.68
C ALA A 322 13.36 4.89 -10.33
N ARG A 323 14.06 3.97 -11.01
CA ARG A 323 15.51 3.83 -10.87
C ARG A 323 16.24 5.12 -11.23
N ASN A 324 15.88 5.71 -12.36
CA ASN A 324 16.55 6.93 -12.86
C ASN A 324 16.25 8.16 -12.01
N LEU A 325 14.99 8.33 -11.56
CA LEU A 325 14.56 9.54 -10.83
C LEU A 325 14.92 9.50 -9.34
N ILE A 326 14.84 8.34 -8.71
CA ILE A 326 14.92 8.20 -7.24
C ILE A 326 15.84 7.06 -6.79
N ASP A 327 16.64 6.51 -7.68
CA ASP A 327 17.54 5.39 -7.35
C ASP A 327 16.79 4.20 -6.70
N TYR A 328 15.55 3.92 -7.16
CA TYR A 328 14.73 2.83 -6.64
C TYR A 328 15.27 1.48 -7.06
N ASP A 329 15.53 0.59 -6.11
CA ASP A 329 15.96 -0.78 -6.37
C ASP A 329 15.33 -1.76 -5.38
N PRO A 330 14.30 -2.55 -5.79
CA PRO A 330 13.65 -3.52 -4.92
C PRO A 330 14.62 -4.69 -4.62
N ILE A 331 14.93 -4.90 -3.35
CA ILE A 331 15.95 -5.85 -2.91
C ILE A 331 15.39 -7.19 -2.40
N ILE A 332 14.09 -7.26 -2.11
CA ILE A 332 13.47 -8.47 -1.56
C ILE A 332 12.77 -9.28 -2.66
N ASN A 333 13.22 -10.50 -2.88
CA ASN A 333 12.52 -11.40 -3.80
C ASN A 333 11.20 -11.94 -3.20
N PHE A 334 10.33 -12.45 -4.05
CA PHE A 334 8.99 -12.91 -3.63
C PHE A 334 9.04 -13.99 -2.56
N ASN A 335 9.97 -14.95 -2.64
CA ASN A 335 10.04 -16.05 -1.68
C ASN A 335 10.44 -15.57 -0.28
N ASP A 336 11.44 -14.70 -0.18
CA ASP A 336 11.91 -14.17 1.10
C ASP A 336 10.85 -13.27 1.73
N GLY A 337 10.19 -12.42 0.93
CA GLY A 337 9.06 -11.62 1.37
C GLY A 337 7.88 -12.46 1.87
N LEU A 338 7.60 -13.59 1.20
CA LEU A 338 6.56 -14.53 1.63
C LEU A 338 6.91 -15.20 2.97
N GLN A 339 8.16 -15.59 3.18
CA GLN A 339 8.63 -16.15 4.45
C GLN A 339 8.51 -15.14 5.59
N ALA A 340 8.93 -13.89 5.37
CA ALA A 340 8.78 -12.82 6.35
C ALA A 340 7.30 -12.55 6.69
N ASN A 341 6.42 -12.55 5.68
CA ASN A 341 4.98 -12.40 5.88
C ASN A 341 4.40 -13.56 6.70
N MET A 342 4.80 -14.80 6.42
CA MET A 342 4.34 -15.96 7.16
C MET A 342 4.78 -15.95 8.62
N GLU A 343 6.01 -15.52 8.91
CA GLU A 343 6.49 -15.41 10.28
C GLU A 343 5.70 -14.34 11.05
N TRP A 344 5.38 -13.23 10.39
CA TRP A 344 4.47 -12.22 10.96
C TRP A 344 3.08 -12.81 11.23
N PHE A 345 2.51 -13.61 10.32
CA PHE A 345 1.25 -14.32 10.54
C PHE A 345 1.29 -15.24 11.77
N LYS A 346 2.35 -16.04 11.92
CA LYS A 346 2.53 -16.93 13.09
C LYS A 346 2.61 -16.13 14.39
N THR A 347 3.43 -15.07 14.41
CA THR A 347 3.63 -14.23 15.59
C THR A 347 2.35 -13.50 16.01
N ASN A 348 1.48 -13.15 15.05
CA ASN A 348 0.25 -12.40 15.28
C ASN A 348 -1.02 -13.24 15.10
N TRP A 349 -0.93 -14.56 15.08
CA TRP A 349 -2.00 -15.46 14.64
C TRP A 349 -3.35 -15.19 15.30
N LYS A 350 -3.40 -15.11 16.64
CA LYS A 350 -4.65 -14.85 17.38
C LYS A 350 -5.32 -13.53 16.97
N LYS A 351 -4.52 -12.48 16.76
CA LYS A 351 -5.04 -11.16 16.32
C LYS A 351 -5.51 -11.21 14.88
N ILE A 352 -4.75 -11.89 14.02
CA ILE A 352 -5.10 -12.05 12.62
C ILE A 352 -6.42 -12.83 12.50
N GLN A 353 -6.60 -13.90 13.29
CA GLN A 353 -7.87 -14.62 13.32
C GLN A 353 -9.05 -13.74 13.77
N PHE A 354 -8.83 -12.88 14.76
CA PHE A 354 -9.86 -11.94 15.24
C PHE A 354 -10.22 -10.89 14.19
N ALA A 355 -9.21 -10.37 13.47
CA ALA A 355 -9.39 -9.34 12.45
C ALA A 355 -9.84 -9.90 11.10
N ALA A 356 -9.65 -11.20 10.86
CA ALA A 356 -10.04 -11.83 9.62
C ALA A 356 -11.56 -11.77 9.43
N ASP A 357 -12.01 -10.88 8.55
CA ASP A 357 -13.43 -10.69 8.28
C ASP A 357 -13.80 -11.28 6.91
N PHE A 358 -14.45 -12.44 6.98
CA PHE A 358 -14.97 -13.12 5.80
C PHE A 358 -16.46 -13.40 5.99
N PRO A 359 -17.34 -12.82 5.17
CA PRO A 359 -18.74 -13.23 5.14
C PRO A 359 -18.88 -14.71 4.71
N VAL A 360 -20.03 -15.28 4.97
CA VAL A 360 -20.35 -16.66 4.56
C VAL A 360 -20.09 -16.80 3.06
N GLY A 361 -19.02 -17.52 2.66
CA GLY A 361 -18.63 -17.71 1.26
C GLY A 361 -17.21 -17.28 0.88
N MET A 362 -16.35 -16.93 1.84
CA MET A 362 -14.88 -16.83 1.78
C MET A 362 -14.24 -15.51 1.35
N SER A 363 -14.54 -14.91 0.23
CA SER A 363 -13.95 -13.63 -0.21
C SER A 363 -14.83 -12.99 -1.27
N SER A 364 -14.57 -11.72 -1.57
CA SER A 364 -15.23 -11.03 -2.70
C SER A 364 -15.05 -11.75 -4.05
N ALA A 365 -13.99 -12.57 -4.18
CA ALA A 365 -13.75 -13.38 -5.38
C ALA A 365 -14.69 -14.57 -5.53
N VAL A 366 -15.32 -15.01 -4.45
CA VAL A 366 -16.08 -16.27 -4.33
C VAL A 366 -17.47 -15.99 -3.75
N ARG A 367 -18.12 -14.93 -4.17
CA ARG A 367 -19.52 -14.68 -3.81
C ARG A 367 -20.42 -15.72 -4.48
N LYS A 368 -21.21 -16.42 -3.68
CA LYS A 368 -22.48 -16.94 -4.17
C LYS A 368 -23.37 -15.72 -4.46
N LYS A 369 -23.86 -15.63 -5.70
CA LYS A 369 -24.91 -14.68 -6.04
C LYS A 369 -26.15 -14.97 -5.21
#